data_1b02f54921c472bbd0288ae3dc394946
#
_entry.id   1b02f54921c472bbd0288ae3dc394946
#
_cell.length_a   1.000
_cell.length_b   1.000
_cell.length_c   1.000
_cell.angle_alpha   90.00
_cell.angle_beta   90.00
_cell.angle_gamma   90.00
#
_symmetry.space_group_name_H-M   'P 1'
#
loop_
_entity.id
_entity.type
_entity.pdbx_description
1 polymer ?
#
loop_
_entity_poly.entity_id
_entity_poly.type
_entity_poly.pdbx_seq_one_letter_code
_entity_poly.pdbx_strand_id
1 'polypeptide(L)' 'MKKIDKLPKEEVEQAFRESKSWAMVAEKLGYSKIGGSTNYVLQNYVKEHNIDISHFTGQG' A
#
# COMPACT_ATOMS: atom_id res chain seq x y z
N MET A 1 -10.75 -10.60 -4.30
CA MET A 1 -9.60 -9.75 -3.99
C MET A 1 -9.75 -8.39 -4.67
N LYS A 2 -9.55 -7.34 -3.91
CA LYS A 2 -9.64 -6.00 -4.45
C LYS A 2 -8.34 -5.62 -5.14
N LYS A 3 -8.47 -5.01 -6.28
CA LYS A 3 -7.30 -4.52 -6.99
C LYS A 3 -7.09 -3.05 -6.65
N ILE A 4 -5.85 -2.69 -6.39
CA ILE A 4 -5.50 -1.33 -6.02
C ILE A 4 -5.90 -0.33 -7.11
N ASP A 5 -5.90 -0.77 -8.36
CA ASP A 5 -6.26 0.09 -9.47
C ASP A 5 -7.71 0.55 -9.44
N LYS A 6 -8.57 -0.21 -8.77
CA LYS A 6 -9.98 0.12 -8.69
C LYS A 6 -10.31 1.03 -7.53
N LEU A 7 -9.34 1.32 -6.69
CA LEU A 7 -9.55 2.18 -5.55
C LEU A 7 -9.20 3.63 -5.91
N PRO A 8 -9.88 4.59 -5.30
CA PRO A 8 -9.53 5.99 -5.54
C PRO A 8 -8.10 6.26 -5.09
N LYS A 9 -7.39 7.08 -5.86
CA LYS A 9 -6.02 7.41 -5.53
C LYS A 9 -5.91 8.02 -4.13
N GLU A 10 -6.87 8.87 -3.80
CA GLU A 10 -6.86 9.52 -2.49
C GLU A 10 -6.93 8.52 -1.36
N GLU A 11 -7.77 7.49 -1.52
CA GLU A 11 -7.90 6.48 -0.51
C GLU A 11 -6.61 5.69 -0.34
N VAL A 12 -5.98 5.34 -1.46
CA VAL A 12 -4.74 4.60 -1.42
C VAL A 12 -3.63 5.44 -0.80
N GLU A 13 -3.53 6.69 -1.20
CA GLU A 13 -2.52 7.58 -0.64
C GLU A 13 -2.69 7.75 0.86
N GLN A 14 -3.93 7.87 1.31
CA GLN A 14 -4.19 8.00 2.73
C GLN A 14 -3.80 6.75 3.47
N ALA A 15 -4.06 5.58 2.89
CA ALA A 15 -3.65 4.32 3.51
C ALA A 15 -2.14 4.28 3.71
N PHE A 16 -1.38 4.70 2.70
CA PHE A 16 0.06 4.76 2.82
C PHE A 16 0.50 5.76 3.88
N ARG A 17 -0.15 6.91 3.91
CA ARG A 17 0.21 7.97 4.85
C ARG A 17 -0.03 7.54 6.30
N GLU A 18 -1.11 6.83 6.54
CA GLU A 18 -1.48 6.41 7.88
C GLU A 18 -0.84 5.11 8.33
N SER A 19 -0.18 4.43 7.41
CA SER A 19 0.47 3.16 7.71
C SER A 19 1.95 3.38 7.91
N LYS A 20 2.57 2.46 8.66
CA LYS A 20 4.00 2.51 8.91
C LYS A 20 4.73 1.31 8.32
N SER A 21 4.01 0.42 7.67
CA SER A 21 4.59 -0.74 7.04
C SER A 21 3.72 -1.19 5.88
N TRP A 22 4.28 -2.00 5.03
CA TRP A 22 3.55 -2.53 3.87
C TRP A 22 2.36 -3.38 4.30
N ALA A 23 2.53 -4.15 5.37
CA ALA A 23 1.46 -5.00 5.87
C ALA A 23 0.26 -4.17 6.30
N MET A 24 0.51 -3.05 6.96
CA MET A 24 -0.57 -2.16 7.41
C MET A 24 -1.32 -1.57 6.22
N VAL A 25 -0.58 -1.19 5.17
CA VAL A 25 -1.23 -0.67 3.97
C VAL A 25 -2.13 -1.72 3.35
N ALA A 26 -1.62 -2.94 3.22
CA ALA A 26 -2.41 -4.01 2.64
C ALA A 26 -3.69 -4.24 3.43
N GLU A 27 -3.58 -4.23 4.75
CA GLU A 27 -4.73 -4.43 5.60
C GLU A 27 -5.76 -3.32 5.43
N LYS A 28 -5.30 -2.08 5.37
CA LYS A 28 -6.20 -0.95 5.20
C LYS A 28 -6.89 -0.98 3.85
N LEU A 29 -6.24 -1.49 2.83
CA LEU A 29 -6.80 -1.56 1.49
C LEU A 29 -7.66 -2.79 1.26
N GLY A 30 -7.75 -3.67 2.24
CA GLY A 30 -8.64 -4.81 2.15
C GLY A 30 -7.99 -6.11 1.71
N TYR A 31 -6.68 -6.16 1.62
CA TYR A 31 -6.00 -7.40 1.32
C TYR A 31 -5.95 -8.25 2.59
N SER A 32 -6.21 -9.53 2.45
CA SER A 32 -6.27 -10.40 3.62
C SER A 32 -4.89 -10.64 4.22
N LYS A 33 -3.87 -10.61 3.40
CA LYS A 33 -2.51 -10.74 3.89
C LYS A 33 -1.56 -10.25 2.83
N ILE A 34 -0.36 -9.90 3.26
CA ILE A 34 0.65 -9.46 2.33
C ILE A 34 1.46 -10.67 1.86
N GLY A 35 1.59 -10.80 0.58
CA GLY A 35 2.40 -11.83 -0.03
C GLY A 35 3.27 -11.21 -1.09
N GLY A 36 3.99 -12.02 -1.83
CA GLY A 36 4.88 -11.52 -2.85
C GLY A 36 4.17 -10.65 -3.87
N SER A 37 3.04 -11.11 -4.38
CA SER A 37 2.30 -10.36 -5.38
C SER A 37 1.74 -9.06 -4.84
N THR A 38 1.19 -9.10 -3.64
CA THR A 38 0.62 -7.90 -3.04
C THR A 38 1.70 -6.86 -2.79
N ASN A 39 2.82 -7.30 -2.26
CA ASN A 39 3.93 -6.38 -2.00
C ASN A 39 4.42 -5.74 -3.30
N TYR A 40 4.51 -6.52 -4.36
CA TYR A 40 4.93 -6.03 -5.65
C TYR A 40 3.97 -4.96 -6.17
N VAL A 41 2.67 -5.20 -6.05
CA VAL A 41 1.66 -4.26 -6.51
C VAL A 41 1.77 -2.94 -5.73
N LEU A 42 1.95 -3.02 -4.42
CA LEU A 42 2.07 -1.83 -3.60
C LEU A 42 3.32 -1.03 -3.95
N GLN A 43 4.43 -1.71 -4.15
CA GLN A 43 5.66 -1.03 -4.50
C GLN A 43 5.55 -0.34 -5.85
N ASN A 44 4.94 -1.00 -6.82
CA ASN A 44 4.73 -0.40 -8.13
C ASN A 44 3.85 0.84 -8.03
N TYR A 45 2.81 0.76 -7.23
CA TYR A 45 1.92 1.90 -7.05
C TYR A 45 2.66 3.11 -6.49
N VAL A 46 3.51 2.87 -5.50
CA VAL A 46 4.31 3.94 -4.91
C VAL A 46 5.20 4.59 -5.95
N LYS A 47 5.82 3.78 -6.79
CA LYS A 47 6.69 4.30 -7.85
C LYS A 47 5.91 5.12 -8.87
N GLU A 48 4.78 4.60 -9.30
CA GLU A 48 3.99 5.26 -10.32
C GLU A 48 3.43 6.59 -9.87
N HIS A 49 2.99 6.64 -8.63
CA HIS A 49 2.33 7.83 -8.10
C HIS A 49 3.22 8.65 -7.21
N ASN A 50 4.47 8.26 -7.10
CA ASN A 50 5.46 9.01 -6.34
C ASN A 50 5.02 9.25 -4.90
N ILE A 51 4.53 8.21 -4.27
CA ILE A 51 4.00 8.30 -2.91
C ILE A 51 5.16 8.32 -1.91
N ASP A 52 5.05 9.20 -0.93
CA ASP A 52 6.08 9.32 0.09
C ASP A 52 5.90 8.25 1.16
N ILE A 53 6.87 7.38 1.30
CA ILE A 53 6.85 6.35 2.33
C ILE A 53 8.08 6.43 3.24
N SER A 54 8.68 7.61 3.29
CA SER A 54 9.86 7.79 4.13
C SER A 54 9.54 7.62 5.62
N HIS A 55 8.28 7.72 5.98
CA HIS A 55 7.84 7.54 7.37
C HIS A 55 7.67 6.05 7.74
N PHE A 56 7.83 5.15 6.78
CA PHE A 56 7.72 3.73 7.08
C PHE A 56 8.86 3.30 8.00
N THR A 57 8.50 2.73 9.14
CA THR A 57 9.48 2.25 10.10
C THR A 57 9.46 0.74 10.24
N GLY A 58 8.36 0.12 9.85
CA GLY A 58 8.25 -1.32 9.91
C GLY A 58 8.95 -1.98 8.74
N GLN A 59 9.50 -3.13 8.98
CA GLN A 59 10.16 -3.88 7.93
C GLN A 59 9.22 -4.76 7.15
N GLY A 60 8.00 -4.71 7.45
CA GLY A 60 6.98 -5.40 6.69
C GLY A 60 7.13 -6.89 6.60
#